data_7b286003ff4b707020295c6d931554f3
#
_entry.id   7b286003ff4b707020295c6d931554f3
#
_cell.length_a   1.000
_cell.length_b   1.000
_cell.length_c   1.000
_cell.angle_alpha   90.00
_cell.angle_beta   90.00
_cell.angle_gamma   90.00
#
_symmetry.space_group_name_H-M   'P 1'
#
loop_
_entity.id
_entity.type
_entity.pdbx_description
1 polymer ?
#
loop_
_entity_poly.entity_id
_entity_poly.type
_entity_poly.pdbx_seq_one_letter_code
_entity_poly.pdbx_strand_id
1 'polypeptide(L)'
;IRNLRYFGQTVVVAFNRFASDTDEEVEAIRRHCEDDLKVGFAINNAFAEGGEGAIDLANLVVETIEKKPSAPLQYTYGENDSVQQKIEKVACNLYGASVVTYSSASRKMMKLIEEMGIAHYPICIAKTQYSFSADPKIYGAVTGSI
;
A
#
# COMPACT_ATOMS: atom_id res chain seq x y z
N ILE A 1 1.73 -0.39 -4.98
CA ILE A 1 3.02 -1.01 -5.33
C ILE A 1 4.10 -0.49 -4.39
N ARG A 2 4.37 0.82 -4.34
CA ARG A 2 5.44 1.40 -3.51
C ARG A 2 5.37 0.97 -2.04
N ASN A 3 4.19 1.03 -1.43
CA ASN A 3 3.99 0.64 -0.03
C ASN A 3 4.26 -0.85 0.21
N LEU A 4 3.85 -1.73 -0.71
CA LEU A 4 4.13 -3.16 -0.59
C LEU A 4 5.64 -3.43 -0.71
N ARG A 5 6.33 -2.74 -1.61
CA ARG A 5 7.79 -2.82 -1.71
C ARG A 5 8.50 -2.29 -0.47
N TYR A 6 7.94 -1.25 0.18
CA TYR A 6 8.46 -0.75 1.44
C TYR A 6 8.44 -1.81 2.55
N PHE A 7 7.44 -2.69 2.54
CA PHE A 7 7.38 -3.85 3.45
C PHE A 7 8.27 -5.03 3.02
N GLY A 8 9.11 -4.87 2.00
CA GLY A 8 9.99 -5.93 1.48
C GLY A 8 9.28 -6.94 0.57
N GLN A 9 8.07 -6.64 0.12
CA GLN A 9 7.27 -7.59 -0.67
C GLN A 9 7.51 -7.45 -2.16
N THR A 10 7.58 -8.59 -2.84
CA THR A 10 7.52 -8.65 -4.30
C THR A 10 6.07 -8.48 -4.75
N VAL A 11 5.85 -7.70 -5.80
CA VAL A 11 4.52 -7.31 -6.26
C VAL A 11 4.32 -7.76 -7.70
N VAL A 12 3.16 -8.36 -7.96
CA VAL A 12 2.59 -8.55 -9.29
C VAL A 12 1.27 -7.80 -9.41
N VAL A 13 0.92 -7.35 -10.60
CA VAL A 13 -0.33 -6.67 -10.88
C VAL A 13 -1.24 -7.60 -11.66
N ALA A 14 -2.39 -7.92 -11.08
CA ALA A 14 -3.49 -8.59 -11.75
C ALA A 14 -4.46 -7.52 -12.27
N PHE A 15 -4.60 -7.42 -13.59
CA PHE A 15 -5.56 -6.52 -14.22
C PHE A 15 -6.87 -7.28 -14.48
N ASN A 16 -7.89 -7.00 -13.69
CA ASN A 16 -9.22 -7.55 -13.91
C ASN A 16 -9.87 -6.84 -15.09
N ARG A 17 -9.84 -7.46 -16.26
CA ARG A 17 -10.36 -6.89 -17.49
C ARG A 17 -11.89 -6.96 -17.53
N PHE A 18 -12.52 -5.85 -17.88
CA PHE A 18 -13.94 -5.76 -18.19
C PHE A 18 -14.16 -5.69 -19.71
N ALA A 19 -15.36 -6.05 -20.15
CA ALA A 19 -15.71 -6.03 -21.57
C ALA A 19 -15.67 -4.62 -22.20
N SER A 20 -15.72 -3.57 -21.38
CA SER A 20 -15.62 -2.17 -21.81
C SER A 20 -14.17 -1.69 -21.98
N ASP A 21 -13.18 -2.41 -21.46
CA ASP A 21 -11.79 -1.97 -21.49
C ASP A 21 -11.21 -2.19 -22.90
N THR A 22 -10.59 -1.16 -23.44
CA THR A 22 -9.93 -1.23 -24.74
C THR A 22 -8.54 -1.84 -24.65
N ASP A 23 -8.04 -2.39 -25.75
CA ASP A 23 -6.70 -2.95 -25.80
C ASP A 23 -5.63 -1.87 -25.55
N GLU A 24 -5.87 -0.64 -26.01
CA GLU A 24 -4.98 0.50 -25.81
C GLU A 24 -4.84 0.88 -24.32
N GLU A 25 -5.96 0.88 -23.58
CA GLU A 25 -5.94 1.14 -22.12
C GLU A 25 -5.17 0.06 -21.37
N VAL A 26 -5.45 -1.22 -21.68
CA VAL A 26 -4.75 -2.35 -21.06
C VAL A 26 -3.25 -2.27 -21.33
N GLU A 27 -2.85 -1.98 -22.60
CA GLU A 27 -1.45 -1.89 -22.97
C GLU A 27 -0.74 -0.68 -22.33
N ALA A 28 -1.44 0.44 -22.15
CA ALA A 28 -0.89 1.60 -21.44
C ALA A 28 -0.59 1.26 -19.98
N ILE A 29 -1.50 0.54 -19.30
CA ILE A 29 -1.31 0.10 -17.91
C ILE A 29 -0.19 -0.94 -17.84
N ARG A 30 -0.12 -1.89 -18.77
CA ARG A 30 0.96 -2.89 -18.85
C ARG A 30 2.31 -2.21 -18.92
N ARG A 31 2.51 -1.29 -19.87
CA ARG A 31 3.77 -0.54 -20.02
C ARG A 31 4.13 0.23 -18.75
N HIS A 32 3.16 0.90 -18.14
CA HIS A 32 3.43 1.57 -16.88
C HIS A 32 3.88 0.60 -15.77
N CYS A 33 3.26 -0.58 -15.66
CA CYS A 33 3.66 -1.58 -14.68
C CYS A 33 5.05 -2.15 -14.96
N GLU A 34 5.30 -2.58 -16.20
CA GLU A 34 6.53 -3.30 -16.57
C GLU A 34 7.70 -2.34 -16.78
N ASP A 35 7.50 -1.22 -17.50
CA ASP A 35 8.57 -0.30 -17.89
C ASP A 35 8.88 0.74 -16.82
N ASP A 36 7.87 1.33 -16.18
CA ASP A 36 8.11 2.39 -15.19
C ASP A 36 8.26 1.81 -13.78
N LEU A 37 7.31 0.96 -13.38
CA LEU A 37 7.24 0.42 -12.02
C LEU A 37 8.07 -0.86 -11.84
N LYS A 38 8.49 -1.51 -12.93
CA LYS A 38 9.28 -2.78 -12.90
C LYS A 38 8.59 -3.87 -12.06
N VAL A 39 7.29 -4.07 -12.27
CA VAL A 39 6.48 -5.13 -11.67
C VAL A 39 5.90 -6.02 -12.76
N GLY A 40 5.72 -7.31 -12.47
CA GLY A 40 5.03 -8.22 -13.36
C GLY A 40 3.55 -7.83 -13.51
N PHE A 41 3.03 -7.96 -14.74
CA PHE A 41 1.65 -7.66 -15.07
C PHE A 41 1.01 -8.86 -15.75
N ALA A 42 -0.20 -9.22 -15.37
CA ALA A 42 -1.02 -10.21 -16.07
C ALA A 42 -2.48 -9.77 -16.15
N ILE A 43 -3.12 -10.05 -17.28
CA ILE A 43 -4.56 -9.89 -17.43
C ILE A 43 -5.25 -11.05 -16.71
N ASN A 44 -6.32 -10.74 -16.01
CA ASN A 44 -7.20 -11.70 -15.35
C ASN A 44 -8.60 -11.62 -15.94
N ASN A 45 -8.97 -12.60 -16.75
CA ASN A 45 -10.29 -12.77 -17.36
C ASN A 45 -11.16 -13.80 -16.63
N ALA A 46 -10.82 -14.15 -15.40
CA ALA A 46 -11.51 -15.22 -14.66
C ALA A 46 -13.03 -15.01 -14.54
N PHE A 47 -13.49 -13.77 -14.55
CA PHE A 47 -14.93 -13.47 -14.52
C PHE A 47 -15.67 -13.99 -15.76
N ALA A 48 -15.09 -13.84 -16.95
CA ALA A 48 -15.69 -14.23 -18.21
C ALA A 48 -15.37 -15.69 -18.61
N GLU A 49 -14.17 -16.16 -18.27
CA GLU A 49 -13.58 -17.41 -18.81
C GLU A 49 -13.30 -18.46 -17.72
N GLY A 50 -13.67 -18.16 -16.46
CA GLY A 50 -13.37 -19.06 -15.34
C GLY A 50 -11.87 -19.24 -15.12
N GLY A 51 -11.47 -20.48 -14.76
CA GLY A 51 -10.06 -20.78 -14.47
C GLY A 51 -9.12 -20.58 -15.64
N GLU A 52 -9.56 -20.80 -16.87
CA GLU A 52 -8.77 -20.59 -18.09
C GLU A 52 -8.31 -19.12 -18.21
N GLY A 53 -9.20 -18.17 -17.88
CA GLY A 53 -8.88 -16.74 -17.91
C GLY A 53 -7.89 -16.27 -16.82
N ALA A 54 -7.50 -17.14 -15.90
CA ALA A 54 -6.53 -16.82 -14.83
C ALA A 54 -5.17 -17.52 -15.02
N ILE A 55 -4.97 -18.31 -16.06
CA ILE A 55 -3.75 -19.12 -16.26
C ILE A 55 -2.49 -18.24 -16.33
N ASP A 56 -2.54 -17.15 -17.07
CA ASP A 56 -1.39 -16.24 -17.21
C ASP A 56 -1.01 -15.61 -15.89
N LEU A 57 -2.01 -15.19 -15.09
CA LEU A 57 -1.78 -14.67 -13.74
C LEU A 57 -1.18 -15.74 -12.81
N ALA A 58 -1.69 -16.97 -12.88
CA ALA A 58 -1.17 -18.08 -12.08
C ALA A 58 0.30 -18.38 -12.43
N ASN A 59 0.63 -18.44 -13.70
CA ASN A 59 2.00 -18.64 -14.17
C ASN A 59 2.93 -17.51 -13.73
N LEU A 60 2.49 -16.25 -13.84
CA LEU A 60 3.26 -15.10 -13.38
C LEU A 60 3.53 -15.16 -11.87
N VAL A 61 2.54 -15.58 -11.06
CA VAL A 61 2.71 -15.72 -9.60
C VAL A 61 3.71 -16.80 -9.28
N VAL A 62 3.60 -17.99 -9.90
CA VAL A 62 4.54 -19.12 -9.70
C VAL A 62 5.96 -18.69 -10.07
N GLU A 63 6.14 -18.14 -11.26
CA GLU A 63 7.45 -17.66 -11.72
C GLU A 63 8.04 -16.59 -10.75
N THR A 64 7.19 -15.70 -10.24
CA THR A 64 7.62 -14.65 -9.33
C THR A 64 8.08 -15.23 -8.00
N ILE A 65 7.35 -16.21 -7.44
CA ILE A 65 7.72 -16.89 -6.19
C ILE A 65 9.06 -17.61 -6.35
N GLU A 66 9.30 -18.25 -7.49
CA GLU A 66 10.53 -18.98 -7.74
C GLU A 66 11.74 -18.09 -7.98
N LYS A 67 11.58 -17.01 -8.77
CA LYS A 67 12.70 -16.17 -9.21
C LYS A 67 12.95 -14.94 -8.34
N LYS A 68 11.90 -14.41 -7.72
CA LYS A 68 11.95 -13.16 -6.94
C LYS A 68 11.05 -13.25 -5.70
N PRO A 69 11.32 -14.20 -4.78
CA PRO A 69 10.50 -14.33 -3.57
C PRO A 69 10.51 -13.04 -2.75
N SER A 70 9.44 -12.81 -2.00
CA SER A 70 9.38 -11.70 -1.07
C SER A 70 10.44 -11.84 0.02
N ALA A 71 11.01 -10.73 0.45
CA ALA A 71 11.83 -10.67 1.67
C ALA A 71 10.95 -10.87 2.92
N PRO A 72 11.55 -11.18 4.09
CA PRO A 72 10.81 -11.12 5.35
C PRO A 72 10.12 -9.77 5.52
N LEU A 73 8.91 -9.78 6.10
CA LEU A 73 8.12 -8.57 6.28
C LEU A 73 8.87 -7.53 7.12
N GLN A 74 9.04 -6.34 6.56
CA GLN A 74 9.63 -5.20 7.25
C GLN A 74 8.50 -4.31 7.80
N TYR A 75 8.57 -4.03 9.10
CA TYR A 75 7.60 -3.14 9.73
C TYR A 75 8.00 -1.68 9.59
N THR A 76 7.00 -0.80 9.54
CA THR A 76 7.20 0.64 9.43
C THR A 76 7.81 1.25 10.69
N TYR A 77 7.56 0.65 11.85
CA TYR A 77 8.06 1.09 13.16
C TYR A 77 8.45 -0.10 14.04
N GLY A 78 9.27 0.17 15.04
CA GLY A 78 9.69 -0.81 16.03
C GLY A 78 8.76 -0.86 17.25
N GLU A 79 8.85 -1.93 18.04
CA GLU A 79 8.06 -2.10 19.26
C GLU A 79 8.33 -1.01 20.30
N ASN A 80 9.57 -0.55 20.39
CA ASN A 80 10.01 0.47 21.36
C ASN A 80 9.81 1.92 20.89
N ASP A 81 9.23 2.12 19.70
CA ASP A 81 8.89 3.47 19.25
C ASP A 81 7.75 4.04 20.09
N SER A 82 7.82 5.33 20.43
CA SER A 82 6.72 6.03 21.08
C SER A 82 5.49 6.08 20.17
N VAL A 83 4.31 6.35 20.73
CA VAL A 83 3.06 6.50 19.95
C VAL A 83 3.25 7.55 18.85
N GLN A 84 3.88 8.68 19.18
CA GLN A 84 4.16 9.73 18.20
C GLN A 84 5.07 9.23 17.07
N GLN A 85 6.16 8.55 17.39
CA GLN A 85 7.08 8.00 16.38
C GLN A 85 6.39 6.96 15.47
N LYS A 86 5.54 6.11 16.04
CA LYS A 86 4.76 5.14 15.25
C LYS A 86 3.84 5.85 14.25
N ILE A 87 3.11 6.88 14.69
CA ILE A 87 2.23 7.68 13.83
C ILE A 87 3.04 8.36 12.72
N GLU A 88 4.13 9.04 13.06
CA GLU A 88 4.98 9.76 12.11
C GLU A 88 5.57 8.80 11.06
N LYS A 89 6.07 7.64 11.48
CA LYS A 89 6.62 6.64 10.57
C LYS A 89 5.56 6.10 9.58
N VAL A 90 4.34 5.84 10.03
CA VAL A 90 3.25 5.43 9.13
C VAL A 90 2.89 6.57 8.18
N ALA A 91 2.68 7.77 8.67
CA ALA A 91 2.30 8.92 7.87
C ALA A 91 3.37 9.28 6.81
N CYS A 92 4.63 9.34 7.22
CA CYS A 92 5.72 9.72 6.31
C CYS A 92 6.07 8.59 5.32
N ASN A 93 6.24 7.36 5.81
CA ASN A 93 6.74 6.26 4.98
C ASN A 93 5.69 5.67 4.04
N LEU A 94 4.43 5.58 4.49
CA LEU A 94 3.35 4.94 3.73
C LEU A 94 2.41 5.93 3.05
N TYR A 95 2.11 7.06 3.72
CA TYR A 95 1.15 8.03 3.18
C TYR A 95 1.82 9.18 2.44
N GLY A 96 3.16 9.32 2.57
CA GLY A 96 3.93 10.33 1.85
C GLY A 96 3.88 11.71 2.52
N ALA A 97 3.49 11.78 3.80
CA ALA A 97 3.51 13.04 4.55
C ALA A 97 4.95 13.57 4.68
N SER A 98 5.12 14.87 4.50
CA SER A 98 6.38 15.55 4.82
C SER A 98 6.44 15.99 6.27
N VAL A 99 5.29 16.26 6.89
CA VAL A 99 5.14 16.71 8.28
C VAL A 99 3.84 16.17 8.85
N VAL A 100 3.87 15.80 10.14
CA VAL A 100 2.67 15.42 10.91
C VAL A 100 2.42 16.48 11.99
N THR A 101 1.20 16.99 12.05
CA THR A 101 0.79 17.97 13.06
C THR A 101 -0.21 17.37 14.02
N TYR A 102 -0.16 17.80 15.26
CA TYR A 102 -1.00 17.26 16.33
C TYR A 102 -1.80 18.37 17.00
N SER A 103 -3.09 18.15 17.15
CA SER A 103 -3.95 19.01 17.96
C SER A 103 -3.58 18.91 19.45
N SER A 104 -4.02 19.86 20.24
CA SER A 104 -3.85 19.82 21.71
C SER A 104 -4.55 18.59 22.33
N ALA A 105 -5.68 18.18 21.78
CA ALA A 105 -6.41 16.99 22.21
C ALA A 105 -5.62 15.70 21.90
N SER A 106 -5.04 15.59 20.70
CA SER A 106 -4.21 14.45 20.32
C SER A 106 -2.98 14.33 21.22
N ARG A 107 -2.31 15.44 21.53
CA ARG A 107 -1.15 15.45 22.45
C ARG A 107 -1.51 14.96 23.86
N LYS A 108 -2.66 15.42 24.40
CA LYS A 108 -3.17 14.93 25.70
C LYS A 108 -3.47 13.44 25.67
N MET A 109 -4.06 12.93 24.57
CA MET A 109 -4.36 11.51 24.45
C MET A 109 -3.09 10.66 24.34
N MET A 110 -2.09 11.08 23.58
CA MET A 110 -0.80 10.37 23.49
C MET A 110 -0.14 10.28 24.88
N LYS A 111 -0.16 11.38 25.67
CA LYS A 111 0.36 11.36 27.03
C LYS A 111 -0.40 10.38 27.92
N LEU A 112 -1.72 10.33 27.83
CA LEU A 112 -2.53 9.37 28.58
C LEU A 112 -2.18 7.92 28.24
N ILE A 113 -1.99 7.62 26.94
CA ILE A 113 -1.58 6.29 26.47
C ILE A 113 -0.22 5.87 27.09
N GLU A 114 0.74 6.80 27.15
CA GLU A 114 2.03 6.56 27.81
C GLU A 114 1.86 6.31 29.32
N GLU A 115 1.06 7.13 30.00
CA GLU A 115 0.76 6.98 31.44
C GLU A 115 0.04 5.66 31.77
N MET A 116 -0.78 5.16 30.86
CA MET A 116 -1.45 3.86 30.98
C MET A 116 -0.53 2.66 30.72
N GLY A 117 0.70 2.89 30.23
CA GLY A 117 1.66 1.83 29.92
C GLY A 117 1.32 0.99 28.69
N ILE A 118 0.43 1.47 27.81
CA ILE A 118 -0.04 0.76 26.61
C ILE A 118 0.59 1.28 25.32
N ALA A 119 1.58 2.15 25.39
CA ALA A 119 2.28 2.72 24.25
C ALA A 119 2.98 1.66 23.35
N HIS A 120 3.24 0.46 23.90
CA HIS A 120 3.83 -0.65 23.16
C HIS A 120 2.87 -1.29 22.15
N TYR A 121 1.56 -1.09 22.27
CA TYR A 121 0.60 -1.64 21.31
C TYR A 121 0.79 -1.07 19.92
N PRO A 122 0.47 -1.85 18.85
CA PRO A 122 0.44 -1.34 17.50
C PRO A 122 -0.62 -0.24 17.35
N ILE A 123 -0.37 0.66 16.38
CA ILE A 123 -1.34 1.70 16.03
C ILE A 123 -2.14 1.32 14.80
N CYS A 124 -3.40 1.77 14.76
CA CYS A 124 -4.24 1.71 13.58
C CYS A 124 -4.69 3.13 13.23
N ILE A 125 -4.39 3.58 12.02
CA ILE A 125 -4.75 4.92 11.54
C ILE A 125 -5.97 4.83 10.65
N ALA A 126 -7.10 5.37 11.12
CA ALA A 126 -8.29 5.55 10.30
C ALA A 126 -8.06 6.68 9.29
N LYS A 127 -8.47 6.44 8.04
CA LYS A 127 -8.36 7.40 6.93
C LYS A 127 -9.57 7.29 6.03
N THR A 128 -9.65 8.12 4.98
CA THR A 128 -10.66 7.95 3.94
C THR A 128 -10.37 6.72 3.09
N GLN A 129 -11.41 6.09 2.54
CA GLN A 129 -11.26 4.92 1.67
C GLN A 129 -10.66 5.25 0.29
N TYR A 130 -10.61 6.52 -0.10
CA TYR A 130 -10.20 6.95 -1.44
C TYR A 130 -8.75 7.43 -1.54
N SER A 131 -8.12 7.76 -0.41
CA SER A 131 -6.77 8.34 -0.44
C SER A 131 -6.02 8.16 0.89
N PHE A 132 -4.77 8.60 0.90
CA PHE A 132 -3.96 8.75 2.10
C PHE A 132 -4.08 10.14 2.74
N SER A 133 -5.10 10.91 2.39
CA SER A 133 -5.40 12.23 2.96
C SER A 133 -6.52 12.15 3.99
N ALA A 134 -6.53 13.09 4.95
CA ALA A 134 -7.67 13.34 5.82
C ALA A 134 -8.81 14.07 5.10
N ASP A 135 -8.54 14.73 3.97
CA ASP A 135 -9.56 15.38 3.13
C ASP A 135 -10.14 14.36 2.14
N PRO A 136 -11.46 14.06 2.21
CA PRO A 136 -12.10 13.10 1.32
C PRO A 136 -12.17 13.54 -0.15
N LYS A 137 -11.85 14.78 -0.46
CA LYS A 137 -11.83 15.33 -1.82
C LYS A 137 -10.49 15.12 -2.52
N ILE A 138 -9.46 14.72 -1.80
CA ILE A 138 -8.12 14.47 -2.35
C ILE A 138 -7.96 12.96 -2.55
N TYR A 139 -7.69 12.55 -3.78
CA TYR A 139 -7.55 11.13 -4.16
C TYR A 139 -6.10 10.72 -4.32
N GLY A 140 -5.83 9.43 -4.07
CA GLY A 140 -4.54 8.80 -4.32
C GLY A 140 -3.47 9.15 -3.27
N ALA A 141 -2.21 9.09 -3.70
CA ALA A 141 -1.07 9.43 -2.86
C ALA A 141 -0.85 10.94 -2.89
N VAL A 142 -0.86 11.57 -1.73
CA VAL A 142 -0.60 13.01 -1.55
C VAL A 142 0.81 13.24 -1.06
N THR A 143 1.38 14.36 -1.46
CA THR A 143 2.63 14.89 -0.92
C THR A 143 2.32 16.18 -0.16
N GLY A 144 2.82 16.31 1.06
CA GLY A 144 2.59 17.49 1.91
C GLY A 144 2.41 17.16 3.37
N SER A 145 1.83 18.08 4.12
CA SER A 145 1.50 17.88 5.54
C SER A 145 0.19 17.10 5.71
N ILE A 146 0.16 16.21 6.68
CA ILE A 146 -1.03 15.50 7.18
C ILE A 146 -1.27 15.90 8.63
#